data_15655ff2806e1c30e88d617486b34d9f
#
_entry.id   15655ff2806e1c30e88d617486b34d9f
#
_cell.length_a   1.000
_cell.length_b   1.000
_cell.length_c   1.000
_cell.angle_alpha   90.00
_cell.angle_beta   90.00
_cell.angle_gamma   90.00
#
_symmetry.space_group_name_H-M   'P 1'
#
loop_
_entity.id
_entity.type
_entity.pdbx_description
1 polymer ?
#
loop_
_entity_poly.entity_id
_entity_poly.type
_entity_poly.pdbx_seq_one_letter_code
_entity_poly.pdbx_strand_id
1 'polypeptide(L)'
;FNYCTYSYSMAFWDWKRWEKELDWMALHGINLPLAAVGHECVWRNLLLRLGFSKQQINNFIAGPAFLAWWEMNNLEGWGGPNPDSWYEQQEALQKKILQRMKEWGMHPVLPGYSGMIPSKLDLGKRIDSGKEKKTASDTSSESAQSTLNKWNGFDRPGILLPDDPKFTQIANLFYEETEKLYGTSDYYSIDPFHEAKSLPAGLDFGKAGRAIMDAMKKANPKAVWWYKDGQKPTSGNDESAESRRSAYP
;
A
#
# COMPACT_ATOMS: atom_id res chain seq x y z
N PHE A 1 9.42 4.84 -13.14
CA PHE A 1 8.44 3.76 -12.88
C PHE A 1 7.18 4.34 -12.29
N ASN A 2 6.03 3.77 -12.70
CA ASN A 2 4.77 3.95 -12.01
C ASN A 2 4.14 2.59 -11.72
N TYR A 3 3.16 2.52 -10.83
CA TYR A 3 2.53 1.26 -10.45
C TYR A 3 1.92 0.52 -11.66
N CYS A 4 1.32 1.22 -12.62
CA CYS A 4 0.66 0.60 -13.76
C CYS A 4 1.56 -0.32 -14.58
N THR A 5 2.86 -0.01 -14.71
CA THR A 5 3.83 -0.86 -15.42
C THR A 5 3.93 -2.26 -14.86
N TYR A 6 3.75 -2.44 -13.56
CA TYR A 6 3.75 -3.77 -12.93
C TYR A 6 2.65 -4.67 -13.49
N SER A 7 1.45 -4.14 -13.72
CA SER A 7 0.34 -4.93 -14.26
C SER A 7 0.36 -5.04 -15.78
N TYR A 8 0.87 -4.02 -16.49
CA TYR A 8 0.91 -4.05 -17.95
C TYR A 8 2.00 -4.95 -18.52
N SER A 9 3.19 -4.96 -17.93
CA SER A 9 4.33 -5.66 -18.50
C SER A 9 5.09 -6.57 -17.55
N MET A 10 5.01 -6.34 -16.23
CA MET A 10 5.88 -6.98 -15.25
C MET A 10 5.20 -8.05 -14.39
N ALA A 11 3.86 -8.24 -14.52
CA ALA A 11 3.06 -9.09 -13.64
C ALA A 11 3.56 -10.53 -13.51
N PHE A 12 4.17 -11.05 -14.59
CA PHE A 12 4.66 -12.43 -14.65
C PHE A 12 6.16 -12.51 -14.95
N TRP A 13 6.92 -11.46 -14.69
CA TRP A 13 8.36 -11.52 -14.87
C TRP A 13 9.00 -12.45 -13.85
N ASP A 14 9.84 -13.35 -14.34
CA ASP A 14 10.70 -14.19 -13.53
C ASP A 14 11.97 -13.43 -13.09
N TRP A 15 12.80 -14.09 -12.28
CA TRP A 15 14.06 -13.52 -11.83
C TRP A 15 14.97 -13.12 -13.00
N LYS A 16 15.08 -13.95 -14.03
CA LYS A 16 15.96 -13.68 -15.19
C LYS A 16 15.58 -12.39 -15.92
N ARG A 17 14.29 -12.08 -16.01
CA ARG A 17 13.81 -10.82 -16.60
C ARG A 17 14.03 -9.64 -15.68
N TRP A 18 13.76 -9.79 -14.37
CA TRP A 18 14.02 -8.75 -13.38
C TRP A 18 15.51 -8.41 -13.27
N GLU A 19 16.39 -9.38 -13.24
CA GLU A 19 17.85 -9.17 -13.20
C GLU A 19 18.31 -8.25 -14.33
N LYS A 20 17.88 -8.54 -15.56
CA LYS A 20 18.19 -7.71 -16.73
C LYS A 20 17.66 -6.28 -16.60
N GLU A 21 16.47 -6.11 -16.04
CA GLU A 21 15.87 -4.80 -15.84
C GLU A 21 16.66 -3.98 -14.81
N LEU A 22 17.04 -4.60 -13.70
CA LEU A 22 17.84 -3.96 -12.66
C LEU A 22 19.23 -3.57 -13.17
N ASP A 23 19.87 -4.44 -13.94
CA ASP A 23 21.15 -4.14 -14.58
C ASP A 23 21.03 -2.98 -15.58
N TRP A 24 19.93 -2.96 -16.35
CA TRP A 24 19.62 -1.86 -17.25
C TRP A 24 19.41 -0.55 -16.48
N MET A 25 18.66 -0.58 -15.36
CA MET A 25 18.48 0.59 -14.48
C MET A 25 19.82 1.12 -13.99
N ALA A 26 20.72 0.24 -13.52
CA ALA A 26 22.04 0.62 -13.04
C ALA A 26 22.85 1.34 -14.14
N LEU A 27 22.88 0.78 -15.35
CA LEU A 27 23.58 1.35 -16.49
C LEU A 27 23.04 2.73 -16.93
N HIS A 28 21.77 3.02 -16.61
CA HIS A 28 21.12 4.30 -16.93
C HIS A 28 21.05 5.28 -15.75
N GLY A 29 21.78 4.99 -14.66
CA GLY A 29 21.86 5.87 -13.49
C GLY A 29 20.59 5.93 -12.64
N ILE A 30 19.70 4.95 -12.76
CA ILE A 30 18.52 4.84 -11.90
C ILE A 30 18.94 4.21 -10.58
N ASN A 31 18.83 4.97 -9.49
CA ASN A 31 19.24 4.53 -8.17
C ASN A 31 18.12 4.52 -7.12
N LEU A 32 16.90 4.91 -7.50
CA LEU A 32 15.73 4.98 -6.61
C LEU A 32 14.51 4.31 -7.26
N PRO A 33 14.54 2.99 -7.52
CA PRO A 33 13.45 2.29 -8.18
C PRO A 33 12.33 1.92 -7.22
N LEU A 34 11.08 1.92 -7.71
CA LEU A 34 9.94 1.38 -6.98
C LEU A 34 10.06 -0.16 -6.90
N ALA A 35 9.94 -0.71 -5.71
CA ALA A 35 10.12 -2.14 -5.41
C ALA A 35 8.83 -2.73 -4.81
N ALA A 36 7.76 -2.81 -5.62
CA ALA A 36 6.43 -3.23 -5.19
C ALA A 36 6.13 -4.73 -5.38
N VAL A 37 7.04 -5.51 -5.98
CA VAL A 37 6.85 -6.96 -6.14
C VAL A 37 6.66 -7.60 -4.77
N GLY A 38 5.71 -8.52 -4.64
CA GLY A 38 5.45 -9.24 -3.38
C GLY A 38 4.86 -8.40 -2.26
N HIS A 39 4.41 -7.17 -2.52
CA HIS A 39 3.78 -6.35 -1.50
C HIS A 39 2.45 -6.95 -1.02
N GLU A 40 1.74 -7.67 -1.85
CA GLU A 40 0.57 -8.45 -1.50
C GLU A 40 0.85 -9.50 -0.41
N CYS A 41 2.10 -9.96 -0.26
CA CYS A 41 2.51 -10.87 0.81
C CYS A 41 2.46 -10.19 2.18
N VAL A 42 2.82 -8.90 2.26
CA VAL A 42 2.72 -8.09 3.47
C VAL A 42 1.27 -8.04 3.94
N TRP A 43 0.36 -7.71 3.02
CA TRP A 43 -1.07 -7.65 3.31
C TRP A 43 -1.65 -9.00 3.70
N ARG A 44 -1.30 -10.07 2.97
CA ARG A 44 -1.72 -11.43 3.34
C ARG A 44 -1.31 -11.78 4.77
N ASN A 45 -0.06 -11.55 5.12
CA ASN A 45 0.46 -11.86 6.45
C ASN A 45 -0.20 -11.00 7.54
N LEU A 46 -0.35 -9.69 7.29
CA LEU A 46 -1.06 -8.79 8.19
C LEU A 46 -2.49 -9.27 8.47
N LEU A 47 -3.25 -9.60 7.44
CA LEU A 47 -4.63 -10.05 7.57
C LEU A 47 -4.74 -11.42 8.25
N LEU A 48 -3.83 -12.36 7.95
CA LEU A 48 -3.74 -13.64 8.66
C LEU A 48 -3.44 -13.44 10.15
N ARG A 49 -2.52 -12.54 10.49
CA ARG A 49 -2.18 -12.17 11.86
C ARG A 49 -3.39 -11.60 12.61
N LEU A 50 -4.25 -10.86 11.93
CA LEU A 50 -5.51 -10.37 12.45
C LEU A 50 -6.62 -11.43 12.50
N GLY A 51 -6.33 -12.66 12.05
CA GLY A 51 -7.24 -13.81 12.14
C GLY A 51 -8.30 -13.86 11.03
N PHE A 52 -8.10 -13.17 9.90
CA PHE A 52 -8.96 -13.30 8.74
C PHE A 52 -8.72 -14.64 8.02
N SER A 53 -9.80 -15.22 7.47
CA SER A 53 -9.71 -16.45 6.69
C SER A 53 -9.06 -16.19 5.32
N LYS A 54 -8.49 -17.24 4.71
CA LYS A 54 -7.97 -17.17 3.34
C LYS A 54 -9.00 -16.65 2.34
N GLN A 55 -10.26 -17.04 2.47
CA GLN A 55 -11.32 -16.58 1.58
C GLN A 55 -11.55 -15.07 1.71
N GLN A 56 -11.56 -14.54 2.93
CA GLN A 56 -11.70 -13.09 3.17
C GLN A 56 -10.53 -12.32 2.56
N ILE A 57 -9.30 -12.83 2.72
CA ILE A 57 -8.09 -12.24 2.15
C ILE A 57 -8.12 -12.28 0.63
N ASN A 58 -8.54 -13.40 0.04
CA ASN A 58 -8.68 -13.56 -1.41
C ASN A 58 -9.73 -12.64 -2.02
N ASN A 59 -10.75 -12.24 -1.27
CA ASN A 59 -11.74 -11.26 -1.72
C ASN A 59 -11.22 -9.82 -1.70
N PHE A 60 -10.09 -9.57 -1.06
CA PHE A 60 -9.46 -8.24 -0.97
C PHE A 60 -8.29 -8.09 -1.92
N ILE A 61 -7.34 -9.03 -1.92
CA ILE A 61 -6.13 -8.94 -2.74
C ILE A 61 -6.46 -9.24 -4.19
N ALA A 62 -6.09 -8.34 -5.10
CA ALA A 62 -6.28 -8.52 -6.53
C ALA A 62 -5.33 -9.56 -7.13
N GLY A 63 -5.71 -10.10 -8.28
CA GLY A 63 -4.84 -10.97 -9.06
C GLY A 63 -3.69 -10.21 -9.75
N PRO A 64 -2.68 -10.92 -10.29
CA PRO A 64 -1.42 -10.34 -10.75
C PRO A 64 -1.57 -9.22 -11.77
N ALA A 65 -2.50 -9.37 -12.72
CA ALA A 65 -2.74 -8.37 -13.76
C ALA A 65 -3.42 -7.09 -13.22
N PHE A 66 -3.87 -7.06 -11.97
CA PHE A 66 -4.62 -5.95 -11.37
C PHE A 66 -3.97 -5.41 -10.10
N LEU A 67 -2.84 -5.96 -9.67
CA LEU A 67 -2.13 -5.55 -8.45
C LEU A 67 -1.77 -4.07 -8.43
N ALA A 68 -1.38 -3.49 -9.56
CA ALA A 68 -1.03 -2.07 -9.62
C ALA A 68 -2.19 -1.16 -9.21
N TRP A 69 -3.40 -1.44 -9.67
CA TRP A 69 -4.59 -0.65 -9.32
C TRP A 69 -5.07 -0.95 -7.89
N TRP A 70 -4.87 -2.18 -7.42
CA TRP A 70 -5.10 -2.53 -6.03
C TRP A 70 -4.16 -1.75 -5.10
N GLU A 71 -2.87 -1.69 -5.41
CA GLU A 71 -1.86 -0.90 -4.68
C GLU A 71 -2.21 0.59 -4.61
N MET A 72 -2.85 1.12 -5.66
CA MET A 72 -3.31 2.51 -5.72
C MET A 72 -4.70 2.73 -5.11
N ASN A 73 -5.27 1.78 -4.37
CA ASN A 73 -6.63 1.85 -3.81
C ASN A 73 -7.76 1.98 -4.84
N ASN A 74 -7.56 1.60 -6.09
CA ASN A 74 -8.58 1.75 -7.13
C ASN A 74 -9.61 0.62 -7.14
N LEU A 75 -9.20 -0.60 -6.85
CA LEU A 75 -10.07 -1.79 -6.86
C LEU A 75 -9.63 -2.81 -5.82
N GLU A 76 -10.53 -3.74 -5.44
CA GLU A 76 -10.20 -4.89 -4.59
C GLU A 76 -10.72 -6.21 -5.17
N GLY A 77 -10.00 -7.31 -4.90
CA GLY A 77 -10.42 -8.68 -5.17
C GLY A 77 -10.59 -9.06 -6.64
N TRP A 78 -10.24 -8.19 -7.59
CA TRP A 78 -10.42 -8.45 -9.01
C TRP A 78 -9.29 -9.32 -9.57
N GLY A 79 -9.66 -10.30 -10.42
CA GLY A 79 -8.69 -11.16 -11.12
C GLY A 79 -7.98 -12.20 -10.23
N GLY A 80 -8.42 -12.36 -8.98
CA GLY A 80 -7.97 -13.40 -8.06
C GLY A 80 -8.89 -14.63 -8.07
N PRO A 81 -8.73 -15.55 -7.10
CA PRO A 81 -7.73 -15.53 -6.02
C PRO A 81 -6.33 -15.97 -6.45
N ASN A 82 -5.32 -15.47 -5.76
CA ASN A 82 -3.95 -15.91 -5.93
C ASN A 82 -3.74 -17.24 -5.15
N PRO A 83 -3.11 -18.27 -5.75
CA PRO A 83 -2.75 -19.49 -5.03
C PRO A 83 -1.63 -19.25 -4.01
N ASP A 84 -1.51 -20.10 -2.98
CA ASP A 84 -0.45 -19.96 -1.97
C ASP A 84 0.95 -19.93 -2.60
N SER A 85 1.19 -20.74 -3.63
CA SER A 85 2.45 -20.77 -4.39
C SER A 85 2.81 -19.42 -5.05
N TRP A 86 1.81 -18.60 -5.41
CA TRP A 86 2.05 -17.25 -5.90
C TRP A 86 2.76 -16.39 -4.86
N TYR A 87 2.22 -16.34 -3.65
CA TYR A 87 2.81 -15.55 -2.57
C TYR A 87 4.23 -16.01 -2.22
N GLU A 88 4.47 -17.32 -2.18
CA GLU A 88 5.81 -17.88 -1.94
C GLU A 88 6.81 -17.46 -3.02
N GLN A 89 6.39 -17.52 -4.29
CA GLN A 89 7.23 -17.12 -5.42
C GLN A 89 7.49 -15.61 -5.44
N GLN A 90 6.48 -14.78 -5.16
CA GLN A 90 6.63 -13.32 -5.15
C GLN A 90 7.50 -12.85 -3.98
N GLU A 91 7.36 -13.45 -2.81
CA GLU A 91 8.24 -13.18 -1.67
C GLU A 91 9.70 -13.52 -2.02
N ALA A 92 9.93 -14.70 -2.56
CA ALA A 92 11.28 -15.13 -2.95
C ALA A 92 11.87 -14.24 -4.07
N LEU A 93 11.04 -13.82 -5.04
CA LEU A 93 11.43 -12.93 -6.11
C LEU A 93 11.80 -11.54 -5.58
N GLN A 94 10.98 -10.96 -4.70
CA GLN A 94 11.26 -9.64 -4.11
C GLN A 94 12.57 -9.63 -3.32
N LYS A 95 12.85 -10.69 -2.56
CA LYS A 95 14.13 -10.80 -1.83
C LYS A 95 15.32 -10.75 -2.78
N LYS A 96 15.25 -11.41 -3.95
CA LYS A 96 16.30 -11.35 -4.98
C LYS A 96 16.41 -9.96 -5.59
N ILE A 97 15.29 -9.30 -5.88
CA ILE A 97 15.24 -7.94 -6.41
C ILE A 97 15.93 -6.97 -5.44
N LEU A 98 15.56 -6.99 -4.16
CA LEU A 98 16.14 -6.13 -3.14
C LEU A 98 17.63 -6.39 -2.93
N GLN A 99 18.06 -7.65 -2.97
CA GLN A 99 19.48 -8.02 -2.90
C GLN A 99 20.24 -7.43 -4.09
N ARG A 100 19.71 -7.56 -5.32
CA ARG A 100 20.35 -7.02 -6.52
C ARG A 100 20.41 -5.49 -6.52
N MET A 101 19.35 -4.83 -6.05
CA MET A 101 19.34 -3.37 -5.85
C MET A 101 20.45 -2.95 -4.91
N LYS A 102 20.62 -3.67 -3.79
CA LYS A 102 21.69 -3.41 -2.82
C LYS A 102 23.08 -3.58 -3.43
N GLU A 103 23.31 -4.61 -4.24
CA GLU A 103 24.57 -4.86 -4.94
C GLU A 103 24.95 -3.71 -5.87
N TRP A 104 23.95 -3.08 -6.52
CA TRP A 104 24.13 -1.91 -7.36
C TRP A 104 24.13 -0.57 -6.61
N GLY A 105 24.02 -0.57 -5.28
CA GLY A 105 23.92 0.67 -4.49
C GLY A 105 22.64 1.45 -4.71
N MET A 106 21.58 0.79 -5.18
CA MET A 106 20.27 1.40 -5.33
C MET A 106 19.53 1.46 -3.99
N HIS A 107 18.64 2.42 -3.86
CA HIS A 107 17.75 2.57 -2.71
C HIS A 107 16.33 2.15 -3.11
N PRO A 108 15.81 1.00 -2.66
CA PRO A 108 14.46 0.59 -3.02
C PRO A 108 13.42 1.52 -2.41
N VAL A 109 12.44 1.93 -3.22
CA VAL A 109 11.23 2.60 -2.73
C VAL A 109 10.19 1.53 -2.47
N LEU A 110 9.86 1.27 -1.22
CA LEU A 110 8.82 0.30 -0.84
C LEU A 110 7.44 0.97 -0.79
N PRO A 111 6.34 0.25 -1.08
CA PRO A 111 5.01 0.75 -0.78
C PRO A 111 4.85 0.96 0.72
N GLY A 112 4.28 2.12 1.11
CA GLY A 112 3.97 2.43 2.50
C GLY A 112 2.48 2.32 2.78
N TYR A 113 2.11 2.41 4.07
CA TYR A 113 0.71 2.32 4.48
C TYR A 113 -0.05 3.62 4.19
N SER A 114 -1.06 3.53 3.33
CA SER A 114 -1.86 4.67 2.87
C SER A 114 -3.18 4.86 3.62
N GLY A 115 -3.52 3.97 4.56
CA GLY A 115 -4.85 3.87 5.15
C GLY A 115 -5.77 2.86 4.45
N MET A 116 -5.31 2.19 3.41
CA MET A 116 -6.07 1.14 2.73
C MET A 116 -6.49 0.05 3.72
N ILE A 117 -7.74 -0.38 3.61
CA ILE A 117 -8.29 -1.51 4.37
C ILE A 117 -9.28 -2.27 3.48
N PRO A 118 -9.51 -3.57 3.73
CA PRO A 118 -10.58 -4.28 3.04
C PRO A 118 -11.94 -3.63 3.27
N SER A 119 -12.70 -3.36 2.20
CA SER A 119 -13.98 -2.64 2.31
C SER A 119 -15.06 -3.43 3.08
N LYS A 120 -14.98 -4.76 3.04
CA LYS A 120 -15.98 -5.68 3.59
C LYS A 120 -15.57 -6.33 4.91
N LEU A 121 -14.41 -5.93 5.47
CA LEU A 121 -13.87 -6.53 6.69
C LEU A 121 -13.82 -5.48 7.81
N ASP A 122 -14.40 -5.81 8.97
CA ASP A 122 -14.31 -4.96 10.14
C ASP A 122 -12.96 -5.17 10.85
N LEU A 123 -11.94 -4.47 10.39
CA LEU A 123 -10.62 -4.47 11.02
C LEU A 123 -10.68 -3.91 12.45
N GLY A 124 -11.58 -2.98 12.71
CA GLY A 124 -11.71 -2.34 14.01
C GLY A 124 -12.07 -3.30 15.13
N LYS A 125 -13.07 -4.15 14.93
CA LYS A 125 -13.45 -5.15 15.93
C LYS A 125 -12.35 -6.15 16.22
N ARG A 126 -11.49 -6.46 15.25
CA ARG A 126 -10.41 -7.43 15.45
C ARG A 126 -9.19 -6.86 16.16
N ILE A 127 -8.92 -5.56 16.00
CA ILE A 127 -7.87 -4.89 16.76
C ILE A 127 -8.26 -4.76 18.23
N ASP A 128 -9.53 -4.43 18.50
CA ASP A 128 -10.05 -4.28 19.86
C ASP A 128 -10.17 -5.62 20.57
N SER A 129 -10.39 -6.72 19.84
CA SER A 129 -10.57 -8.08 20.37
C SER A 129 -9.29 -8.86 20.66
N GLY A 130 -8.13 -8.22 20.67
CA GLY A 130 -6.81 -8.85 20.93
C GLY A 130 -6.71 -9.71 22.23
N LYS A 131 -7.84 -10.02 22.87
CA LYS A 131 -7.97 -10.91 24.03
C LYS A 131 -9.03 -12.01 23.94
N GLU A 132 -9.90 -12.05 22.92
CA GLU A 132 -10.91 -13.11 22.86
C GLU A 132 -11.21 -13.60 21.45
N LYS A 133 -11.02 -14.93 21.24
CA LYS A 133 -11.58 -15.69 20.12
C LYS A 133 -13.10 -15.72 20.26
N LYS A 134 -13.82 -14.95 19.42
CA LYS A 134 -15.23 -15.22 19.16
C LYS A 134 -15.49 -15.20 17.65
N THR A 135 -16.09 -16.26 17.18
CA THR A 135 -16.66 -16.45 15.85
C THR A 135 -17.62 -15.31 15.54
N ALA A 136 -17.28 -14.51 14.55
CA ALA A 136 -18.11 -13.39 14.13
C ALA A 136 -19.20 -13.87 13.17
N SER A 137 -20.46 -13.67 13.54
CA SER A 137 -21.58 -13.58 12.61
C SER A 137 -21.51 -12.22 11.92
N ASP A 138 -21.62 -12.22 10.58
CA ASP A 138 -21.69 -11.04 9.75
C ASP A 138 -22.89 -10.17 10.14
N THR A 139 -22.66 -9.13 10.91
CA THR A 139 -23.58 -8.01 11.05
C THR A 139 -22.80 -6.73 10.95
N SER A 140 -23.08 -6.01 9.87
CA SER A 140 -22.57 -4.68 9.54
C SER A 140 -22.80 -3.68 10.69
N SER A 141 -21.75 -3.19 11.30
CA SER A 141 -21.80 -1.94 12.06
C SER A 141 -21.04 -0.87 11.25
N GLU A 142 -21.76 0.17 10.92
CA GLU A 142 -21.25 1.39 10.28
C GLU A 142 -20.26 2.11 11.21
N SER A 143 -19.06 1.63 11.36
CA SER A 143 -17.99 2.35 12.02
C SER A 143 -17.03 2.87 10.98
N ALA A 144 -17.02 4.19 10.79
CA ALA A 144 -15.94 5.04 10.23
C ALA A 144 -15.14 4.54 9.00
N GLN A 145 -15.63 3.54 8.27
CA GLN A 145 -15.05 3.13 6.98
C GLN A 145 -15.66 4.01 5.90
N SER A 146 -15.02 5.13 5.60
CA SER A 146 -15.35 5.88 4.38
C SER A 146 -15.02 5.01 3.18
N THR A 147 -16.05 4.48 2.51
CA THR A 147 -15.86 3.90 1.18
C THR A 147 -15.69 5.05 0.20
N LEU A 148 -14.52 5.16 -0.39
CA LEU A 148 -14.36 5.99 -1.56
C LEU A 148 -15.31 5.47 -2.66
N ASN A 149 -15.90 6.38 -3.46
CA ASN A 149 -16.78 6.00 -4.57
C ASN A 149 -16.10 4.98 -5.49
N LYS A 150 -16.92 4.21 -6.22
CA LYS A 150 -16.42 3.24 -7.22
C LYS A 150 -15.42 3.88 -8.19
N TRP A 151 -14.39 3.11 -8.54
CA TRP A 151 -13.46 3.47 -9.60
C TRP A 151 -13.86 2.77 -10.90
N ASN A 152 -14.34 3.52 -11.90
CA ASN A 152 -14.78 2.95 -13.19
C ASN A 152 -15.73 1.72 -13.06
N GLY A 153 -16.62 1.74 -12.06
CA GLY A 153 -17.53 0.63 -11.78
C GLY A 153 -17.00 -0.45 -10.83
N PHE A 154 -15.71 -0.48 -10.53
CA PHE A 154 -15.10 -1.40 -9.57
C PHE A 154 -15.29 -0.94 -8.13
N ASP A 155 -15.48 -1.90 -7.22
CA ASP A 155 -15.47 -1.63 -5.79
C ASP A 155 -14.04 -1.27 -5.36
N ARG A 156 -13.90 -0.19 -4.59
CA ARG A 156 -12.61 0.23 -4.03
C ARG A 156 -12.41 -0.38 -2.65
N PRO A 157 -11.16 -0.56 -2.22
CA PRO A 157 -10.84 -0.76 -0.82
C PRO A 157 -11.47 0.34 0.06
N GLY A 158 -11.75 0.02 1.30
CA GLY A 158 -12.05 1.02 2.31
C GLY A 158 -10.82 1.86 2.61
N ILE A 159 -11.03 3.02 3.20
CA ILE A 159 -9.95 3.87 3.72
C ILE A 159 -10.17 4.16 5.19
N LEU A 160 -9.15 3.93 5.97
CA LEU A 160 -9.07 4.35 7.36
C LEU A 160 -8.41 5.72 7.39
N LEU A 161 -9.13 6.70 7.92
CA LEU A 161 -8.61 8.05 7.97
C LEU A 161 -7.44 8.16 8.96
N PRO A 162 -6.43 8.98 8.66
CA PRO A 162 -5.24 9.08 9.51
C PRO A 162 -5.48 9.60 10.93
N ASP A 163 -6.60 10.27 11.18
CA ASP A 163 -7.04 10.71 12.52
C ASP A 163 -7.77 9.62 13.32
N ASP A 164 -8.11 8.48 12.71
CA ASP A 164 -8.63 7.33 13.43
C ASP A 164 -7.49 6.67 14.24
N PRO A 165 -7.68 6.42 15.55
CA PRO A 165 -6.68 5.74 16.39
C PRO A 165 -6.21 4.40 15.84
N LYS A 166 -7.06 3.70 15.09
CA LYS A 166 -6.76 2.41 14.46
C LYS A 166 -5.76 2.53 13.29
N PHE A 167 -5.68 3.71 12.66
CA PHE A 167 -4.71 3.96 11.60
C PHE A 167 -3.29 3.62 12.05
N THR A 168 -2.86 4.20 13.18
CA THR A 168 -1.52 3.94 13.72
C THR A 168 -1.30 2.48 14.10
N GLN A 169 -2.33 1.80 14.59
CA GLN A 169 -2.23 0.38 14.97
C GLN A 169 -2.01 -0.50 13.73
N ILE A 170 -2.80 -0.29 12.67
CA ILE A 170 -2.65 -1.05 11.42
C ILE A 170 -1.35 -0.71 10.73
N ALA A 171 -0.99 0.56 10.68
CA ALA A 171 0.29 1.01 10.11
C ALA A 171 1.49 0.33 10.80
N ASN A 172 1.48 0.23 12.13
CA ASN A 172 2.55 -0.46 12.86
C ASN A 172 2.63 -1.93 12.44
N LEU A 173 1.51 -2.64 12.40
CA LEU A 173 1.46 -4.04 11.98
C LEU A 173 1.93 -4.22 10.53
N PHE A 174 1.54 -3.30 9.66
CA PHE A 174 1.95 -3.29 8.26
C PHE A 174 3.48 -3.15 8.11
N TYR A 175 4.07 -2.18 8.79
CA TYR A 175 5.53 -2.00 8.75
C TYR A 175 6.29 -3.13 9.44
N GLU A 176 5.76 -3.73 10.51
CA GLU A 176 6.33 -4.94 11.12
C GLU A 176 6.35 -6.12 10.15
N GLU A 177 5.26 -6.36 9.40
CA GLU A 177 5.23 -7.43 8.39
C GLU A 177 6.15 -7.11 7.20
N THR A 178 6.24 -5.83 6.79
CA THR A 178 7.19 -5.39 5.76
C THR A 178 8.62 -5.67 6.18
N GLU A 179 8.99 -5.30 7.41
CA GLU A 179 10.34 -5.52 7.95
C GLU A 179 10.70 -7.00 8.05
N LYS A 180 9.77 -7.83 8.49
CA LYS A 180 9.97 -9.29 8.57
C LYS A 180 10.25 -9.92 7.21
N LEU A 181 9.54 -9.47 6.16
CA LEU A 181 9.67 -10.04 4.83
C LEU A 181 10.86 -9.48 4.06
N TYR A 182 11.06 -8.16 4.11
CA TYR A 182 11.88 -7.40 3.16
C TYR A 182 12.91 -6.48 3.82
N GLY A 183 12.88 -6.35 5.14
CA GLY A 183 13.69 -5.37 5.83
C GLY A 183 13.09 -3.97 5.77
N THR A 184 13.87 -2.99 6.22
CA THR A 184 13.49 -1.56 6.18
C THR A 184 14.06 -0.87 4.94
N SER A 185 13.38 0.17 4.47
CA SER A 185 13.91 1.12 3.51
C SER A 185 13.87 2.52 4.06
N ASP A 186 14.75 3.39 3.55
CA ASP A 186 14.68 4.83 3.84
C ASP A 186 13.63 5.54 2.96
N TYR A 187 13.08 4.88 1.92
CA TYR A 187 12.15 5.49 0.98
C TYR A 187 10.86 4.69 0.86
N TYR A 188 9.73 5.38 1.01
CA TYR A 188 8.40 4.78 0.87
C TYR A 188 7.54 5.59 -0.08
N SER A 189 6.81 4.91 -0.97
CA SER A 189 5.81 5.50 -1.86
C SER A 189 4.42 5.32 -1.25
N ILE A 190 3.69 6.42 -1.08
CA ILE A 190 2.34 6.40 -0.51
C ILE A 190 1.48 7.40 -1.30
N ASP A 191 0.32 6.94 -1.77
CA ASP A 191 -0.71 7.77 -2.40
C ASP A 191 -2.06 7.49 -1.75
N PRO A 192 -2.39 8.18 -0.64
CA PRO A 192 -3.52 7.81 0.21
C PRO A 192 -4.89 8.05 -0.41
N PHE A 193 -5.00 8.94 -1.38
CA PHE A 193 -6.28 9.37 -1.96
C PHE A 193 -6.28 9.31 -3.48
N HIS A 194 -5.53 8.37 -4.05
CA HIS A 194 -5.36 8.23 -5.48
C HIS A 194 -6.70 8.19 -6.23
N GLU A 195 -6.90 9.11 -7.17
CA GLU A 195 -8.13 9.23 -7.99
C GLU A 195 -9.44 9.19 -7.19
N ALA A 196 -9.43 9.64 -5.94
CA ALA A 196 -10.64 9.72 -5.14
C ALA A 196 -11.55 10.85 -5.67
N LYS A 197 -12.75 10.48 -6.15
CA LYS A 197 -13.73 11.45 -6.66
C LYS A 197 -14.40 12.26 -5.54
N SER A 198 -14.49 11.70 -4.35
CA SER A 198 -14.98 12.38 -3.15
C SER A 198 -14.11 12.01 -1.97
N LEU A 199 -13.80 13.01 -1.17
CA LEU A 199 -13.07 12.85 0.08
C LEU A 199 -14.03 13.09 1.25
N PRO A 200 -13.78 12.51 2.42
CA PRO A 200 -14.59 12.78 3.60
C PRO A 200 -14.68 14.28 3.89
N ALA A 201 -15.89 14.75 4.22
CA ALA A 201 -16.09 16.14 4.57
C ALA A 201 -15.23 16.52 5.78
N GLY A 202 -14.52 17.65 5.70
CA GLY A 202 -13.67 18.12 6.78
C GLY A 202 -12.31 17.44 6.91
N LEU A 203 -11.90 16.64 5.93
CA LEU A 203 -10.55 16.05 5.91
C LEU A 203 -9.48 17.14 5.92
N ASP A 204 -8.67 17.16 6.98
CA ASP A 204 -7.49 18.01 7.10
C ASP A 204 -6.27 17.30 6.52
N PHE A 205 -5.85 17.68 5.31
CA PHE A 205 -4.71 17.09 4.62
C PHE A 205 -3.40 17.23 5.39
N GLY A 206 -3.23 18.33 6.13
CA GLY A 206 -2.03 18.53 6.95
C GLY A 206 -1.97 17.55 8.11
N LYS A 207 -3.09 17.28 8.79
CA LYS A 207 -3.15 16.23 9.82
C LYS A 207 -2.97 14.86 9.24
N ALA A 208 -3.62 14.57 8.11
CA ALA A 208 -3.49 13.30 7.40
C ALA A 208 -2.03 13.02 7.01
N GLY A 209 -1.36 13.99 6.39
CA GLY A 209 0.04 13.87 6.02
C GLY A 209 0.96 13.65 7.23
N ARG A 210 0.74 14.39 8.33
CA ARG A 210 1.50 14.18 9.57
C ARG A 210 1.32 12.77 10.13
N ALA A 211 0.09 12.28 10.23
CA ALA A 211 -0.17 10.93 10.77
C ALA A 211 0.47 9.82 9.93
N ILE A 212 0.43 9.94 8.61
CA ILE A 212 1.12 9.02 7.69
C ILE A 212 2.64 9.08 7.92
N MET A 213 3.21 10.29 7.97
CA MET A 213 4.64 10.49 8.21
C MET A 213 5.08 9.96 9.57
N ASP A 214 4.31 10.21 10.63
CA ASP A 214 4.61 9.74 11.98
C ASP A 214 4.60 8.21 12.06
N ALA A 215 3.62 7.56 11.43
CA ALA A 215 3.56 6.10 11.36
C ALA A 215 4.77 5.51 10.62
N MET A 216 5.15 6.11 9.49
CA MET A 216 6.30 5.70 8.70
C MET A 216 7.62 5.91 9.47
N LYS A 217 7.81 7.08 10.10
CA LYS A 217 9.02 7.39 10.89
C LYS A 217 9.12 6.59 12.18
N LYS A 218 8.01 6.10 12.70
CA LYS A 218 8.03 5.17 13.83
C LYS A 218 8.66 3.83 13.44
N ALA A 219 8.42 3.35 12.22
CA ALA A 219 9.03 2.15 11.69
C ALA A 219 10.50 2.38 11.32
N ASN A 220 10.81 3.50 10.66
CA ASN A 220 12.17 3.92 10.36
C ASN A 220 12.33 5.43 10.55
N PRO A 221 13.08 5.92 11.57
CA PRO A 221 13.28 7.35 11.81
C PRO A 221 13.88 8.13 10.64
N LYS A 222 14.58 7.45 9.73
CA LYS A 222 15.17 8.03 8.51
C LYS A 222 14.21 8.06 7.34
N ALA A 223 13.00 7.46 7.48
CA ALA A 223 12.07 7.30 6.39
C ALA A 223 11.72 8.63 5.71
N VAL A 224 11.71 8.60 4.39
CA VAL A 224 11.34 9.69 3.50
C VAL A 224 10.12 9.24 2.70
N TRP A 225 9.09 10.06 2.74
CA TRP A 225 7.91 9.86 1.91
C TRP A 225 8.21 10.35 0.49
N TRP A 226 8.24 9.43 -0.45
CA TRP A 226 8.35 9.75 -1.86
C TRP A 226 6.95 9.85 -2.48
N TYR A 227 6.56 11.07 -2.83
CA TYR A 227 5.25 11.38 -3.42
C TYR A 227 5.38 11.63 -4.92
N LYS A 228 4.50 11.01 -5.71
CA LYS A 228 4.40 11.32 -7.13
C LYS A 228 3.48 12.52 -7.32
N ASP A 229 4.06 13.69 -7.59
CA ASP A 229 3.29 14.87 -8.02
C ASP A 229 2.79 14.64 -9.45
N GLY A 230 1.52 14.40 -9.62
CA GLY A 230 0.96 14.08 -10.94
C GLY A 230 -0.50 14.41 -11.16
N GLN A 231 -1.25 14.79 -10.14
CA GLN A 231 -2.64 15.23 -10.33
C GLN A 231 -2.93 16.49 -9.53
N LYS A 232 -2.96 17.63 -10.24
CA LYS A 232 -3.60 18.82 -9.70
C LYS A 232 -5.07 18.51 -9.48
N PRO A 233 -5.65 18.83 -8.31
CA PRO A 233 -7.10 18.78 -8.15
C PRO A 233 -7.70 19.78 -9.17
N THR A 234 -8.47 19.28 -10.09
CA THR A 234 -9.28 20.10 -11.00
C THR A 234 -10.48 20.61 -10.23
N SER A 235 -10.35 21.68 -9.49
CA SER A 235 -11.48 22.56 -9.11
C SER A 235 -10.97 23.84 -8.47
N GLY A 236 -11.28 24.94 -9.14
CA GLY A 236 -11.57 26.26 -8.63
C GLY A 236 -10.65 26.90 -7.57
N ASN A 237 -9.95 27.96 -8.01
CA ASN A 237 -9.22 28.94 -7.21
C ASN A 237 -7.82 28.55 -6.69
N ASP A 238 -6.87 28.98 -7.48
CA ASP A 238 -5.42 28.69 -7.43
C ASP A 238 -4.67 29.66 -6.48
N GLU A 239 -5.05 29.72 -5.21
CA GLU A 239 -4.28 30.46 -4.19
C GLU A 239 -3.48 29.58 -3.22
N SER A 240 -3.54 28.24 -3.39
CA SER A 240 -2.93 27.30 -2.42
C SER A 240 -1.63 26.63 -2.87
N ALA A 241 -1.14 26.93 -4.07
CA ALA A 241 0.07 26.27 -4.61
C ALA A 241 1.38 26.75 -3.92
N GLU A 242 1.43 27.97 -3.44
CA GLU A 242 2.61 28.52 -2.75
C GLU A 242 2.72 28.05 -1.29
N SER A 243 1.59 27.81 -0.60
CA SER A 243 1.61 27.33 0.78
C SER A 243 2.04 25.85 0.92
N ARG A 244 1.96 25.09 -0.17
CA ARG A 244 2.33 23.64 -0.15
C ARG A 244 3.83 23.39 -0.29
N ARG A 245 4.59 24.34 -0.82
CA ARG A 245 6.07 24.25 -0.92
C ARG A 245 6.78 24.49 0.43
N SER A 246 6.12 25.15 1.37
CA SER A 246 6.71 25.47 2.68
C SER A 246 6.41 24.44 3.78
N ALA A 247 5.60 23.41 3.52
CA ALA A 247 5.21 22.41 4.51
C ALA A 247 6.14 21.19 4.60
N TYR A 248 7.16 21.13 3.75
CA TYR A 248 8.14 20.04 3.77
C TYR A 248 9.54 20.64 3.81
N PRO A 249 10.30 20.44 4.92
CA PRO A 249 11.71 20.79 4.99
C PRO A 249 12.56 19.89 4.09
#